data_5949291dba1687f30f09fece6a38bb44
#
_entry.id   5949291dba1687f30f09fece6a38bb44
#
_cell.length_a   1.000
_cell.length_b   1.000
_cell.length_c   1.000
_cell.angle_alpha   90.00
_cell.angle_beta   90.00
_cell.angle_gamma   90.00
#
_symmetry.space_group_name_H-M   'P 1'
#
loop_
_entity.id
_entity.type
_entity.pdbx_description
1 polymer ?
#
loop_
_entity_poly.entity_id
_entity_poly.type
_entity_poly.pdbx_seq_one_letter_code
_entity_poly.pdbx_strand_id
1 'polypeptide(L)'
;MTRANHASGTDRLAEVVEQRGWKEDAIVVNVQGDEPLMPVANIQRVAAMLNETAGADMATLMEPLDPADANQQSVVKVVASETGRALYFSRSAIPFRREGGVPALLFRHIGLYAYRAGFLSTFVGWPPAAAEQSESLEQLRALAHDAYIQIELAPEAVPAGIDTESDLAAVRALLGAEQ
;
A
#
# COMPACT_ATOMS: atom_id res chain seq x y z
N MET A 1 13.07 18.10 -9.30
CA MET A 1 12.48 18.35 -7.96
C MET A 1 10.99 18.61 -8.16
N THR A 2 10.14 18.02 -7.35
CA THR A 2 8.69 18.25 -7.36
C THR A 2 8.33 19.46 -6.50
N ARG A 3 7.11 19.99 -6.68
CA ARG A 3 6.58 21.06 -5.82
C ARG A 3 6.54 20.64 -4.35
N ALA A 4 6.63 21.62 -3.43
CA ALA A 4 6.66 21.32 -2.00
C ALA A 4 5.26 21.12 -1.38
N ASN A 5 4.19 21.58 -2.06
CA ASN A 5 2.83 21.68 -1.53
C ASN A 5 1.88 20.59 -2.03
N HIS A 6 2.38 19.37 -2.25
CA HIS A 6 1.50 18.25 -2.54
C HIS A 6 0.69 17.85 -1.32
N ALA A 7 -0.58 17.54 -1.52
CA ALA A 7 -1.47 17.07 -0.46
C ALA A 7 -1.13 15.63 -0.03
N SER A 8 -0.60 14.82 -0.96
CA SER A 8 -0.25 13.42 -0.70
C SER A 8 1.00 12.98 -1.46
N GLY A 9 1.48 11.77 -1.14
CA GLY A 9 2.55 11.10 -1.89
C GLY A 9 2.12 10.77 -3.32
N THR A 10 0.86 10.41 -3.52
CA THR A 10 0.31 10.07 -4.83
C THR A 10 0.23 11.29 -5.76
N ASP A 11 -0.14 12.49 -5.24
CA ASP A 11 -0.08 13.73 -5.99
C ASP A 11 1.35 14.04 -6.47
N ARG A 12 2.34 13.75 -5.63
CA ARG A 12 3.75 13.92 -5.99
C ARG A 12 4.19 12.96 -7.09
N LEU A 13 3.73 11.70 -7.05
CA LEU A 13 4.01 10.72 -8.10
C LEU A 13 3.39 11.14 -9.44
N ALA A 14 2.15 11.63 -9.43
CA ALA A 14 1.48 12.13 -10.64
C ALA A 14 2.28 13.27 -11.29
N GLU A 15 2.79 14.23 -10.50
CA GLU A 15 3.70 15.26 -11.02
C GLU A 15 4.97 14.68 -11.65
N VAL A 16 5.58 13.64 -11.03
CA VAL A 16 6.76 12.99 -11.61
C VAL A 16 6.44 12.33 -12.94
N VAL A 17 5.30 11.63 -13.03
CA VAL A 17 4.83 11.01 -14.28
C VAL A 17 4.69 12.05 -15.38
N GLU A 18 4.03 13.17 -15.10
CA GLU A 18 3.85 14.28 -16.04
C GLU A 18 5.21 14.87 -16.48
N GLN A 19 6.09 15.23 -15.53
CA GLN A 19 7.41 15.81 -15.82
C GLN A 19 8.30 14.88 -16.64
N ARG A 20 8.17 13.56 -16.47
CA ARG A 20 8.95 12.56 -17.20
C ARG A 20 8.35 12.17 -18.53
N GLY A 21 7.09 12.53 -18.79
CA GLY A 21 6.37 12.15 -20.00
C GLY A 21 6.22 10.64 -20.14
N TRP A 22 6.02 9.92 -19.02
CA TRP A 22 5.85 8.47 -19.07
C TRP A 22 4.51 8.13 -19.72
N LYS A 23 4.49 7.02 -20.47
CA LYS A 23 3.28 6.53 -21.12
C LYS A 23 2.27 6.05 -20.07
N GLU A 24 1.00 6.06 -20.41
CA GLU A 24 -0.10 5.66 -19.53
C GLU A 24 0.02 4.22 -19.02
N ASP A 25 0.62 3.32 -19.80
CA ASP A 25 0.84 1.92 -19.46
C ASP A 25 2.10 1.68 -18.61
N ALA A 26 2.95 2.70 -18.44
CA ALA A 26 4.14 2.58 -17.59
C ALA A 26 3.74 2.25 -16.14
N ILE A 27 4.52 1.37 -15.50
CA ILE A 27 4.32 1.00 -14.09
C ILE A 27 5.22 1.84 -13.22
N VAL A 28 4.62 2.48 -12.22
CA VAL A 28 5.28 3.32 -11.23
C VAL A 28 5.16 2.66 -9.86
N VAL A 29 6.28 2.31 -9.23
CA VAL A 29 6.28 1.75 -7.88
C VAL A 29 6.59 2.86 -6.89
N ASN A 30 5.75 2.97 -5.88
CA ASN A 30 5.90 3.89 -4.74
C ASN A 30 6.45 3.13 -3.54
N VAL A 31 7.71 3.35 -3.22
CA VAL A 31 8.34 2.90 -1.98
C VAL A 31 8.36 4.09 -1.03
N GLN A 32 7.81 3.92 0.17
CA GLN A 32 7.78 4.98 1.17
C GLN A 32 9.20 5.30 1.67
N GLY A 33 9.48 6.58 1.91
CA GLY A 33 10.82 7.02 2.34
C GLY A 33 11.22 6.59 3.76
N ASP A 34 10.24 6.21 4.56
CA ASP A 34 10.36 5.68 5.92
C ASP A 34 10.49 4.13 5.97
N GLU A 35 10.49 3.46 4.81
CA GLU A 35 10.68 2.02 4.70
C GLU A 35 11.99 1.64 3.95
N PRO A 36 13.17 2.01 4.46
CA PRO A 36 14.44 1.81 3.77
C PRO A 36 14.85 0.34 3.66
N LEU A 37 14.25 -0.53 4.46
CA LEU A 37 14.51 -1.98 4.46
C LEU A 37 13.47 -2.77 3.65
N MET A 38 12.69 -2.12 2.80
CA MET A 38 11.71 -2.79 1.94
C MET A 38 12.40 -3.85 1.07
N PRO A 39 12.01 -5.14 1.18
CA PRO A 39 12.65 -6.21 0.39
C PRO A 39 12.48 -5.99 -1.11
N VAL A 40 13.55 -6.21 -1.86
CA VAL A 40 13.57 -6.05 -3.32
C VAL A 40 12.56 -7.00 -4.00
N ALA A 41 12.39 -8.20 -3.47
CA ALA A 41 11.42 -9.15 -3.99
C ALA A 41 9.98 -8.61 -3.92
N ASN A 42 9.63 -7.87 -2.85
CA ASN A 42 8.33 -7.24 -2.70
C ASN A 42 8.13 -6.11 -3.73
N ILE A 43 9.17 -5.29 -3.97
CA ILE A 43 9.13 -4.22 -4.99
C ILE A 43 8.94 -4.82 -6.39
N GLN A 44 9.66 -5.88 -6.71
CA GLN A 44 9.53 -6.57 -7.98
C GLN A 44 8.15 -7.24 -8.13
N ARG A 45 7.62 -7.85 -7.06
CA ARG A 45 6.32 -8.53 -7.10
C ARG A 45 5.20 -7.54 -7.35
N VAL A 46 5.14 -6.43 -6.62
CA VAL A 46 4.06 -5.44 -6.80
C VAL A 46 4.04 -4.86 -8.22
N ALA A 47 5.19 -4.67 -8.83
CA ALA A 47 5.28 -4.24 -10.23
C ALA A 47 4.82 -5.33 -11.20
N ALA A 48 5.21 -6.60 -10.99
CA ALA A 48 4.85 -7.72 -11.84
C ALA A 48 3.34 -7.97 -11.84
N MET A 49 2.67 -7.83 -10.68
CA MET A 49 1.22 -8.02 -10.54
C MET A 49 0.40 -7.20 -11.55
N LEU A 50 0.79 -5.96 -11.83
CA LEU A 50 0.09 -5.12 -12.82
C LEU A 50 0.28 -5.60 -14.27
N ASN A 51 1.39 -6.26 -14.57
CA ASN A 51 1.58 -6.88 -15.89
C ASN A 51 0.76 -8.17 -16.02
N GLU A 52 0.61 -8.91 -14.95
CA GLU A 52 -0.06 -10.20 -14.91
C GLU A 52 -1.57 -10.09 -14.78
N THR A 53 -2.08 -8.99 -14.19
CA THR A 53 -3.51 -8.80 -13.93
C THR A 53 -4.11 -7.79 -14.90
N ALA A 54 -4.79 -8.29 -15.91
CA ALA A 54 -5.50 -7.44 -16.86
C ALA A 54 -6.58 -6.61 -16.16
N GLY A 55 -6.59 -5.31 -16.44
CA GLY A 55 -7.58 -4.38 -15.88
C GLY A 55 -7.30 -3.91 -14.45
N ALA A 56 -6.22 -4.36 -13.80
CA ALA A 56 -5.81 -3.77 -12.53
C ALA A 56 -5.24 -2.35 -12.76
N ASP A 57 -5.72 -1.40 -11.96
CA ASP A 57 -5.29 0.01 -11.98
C ASP A 57 -4.08 0.23 -11.09
N MET A 58 -4.08 -0.45 -9.94
CA MET A 58 -2.99 -0.42 -8.97
C MET A 58 -2.82 -1.77 -8.27
N ALA A 59 -1.67 -1.99 -7.67
CA ALA A 59 -1.35 -3.20 -6.92
C ALA A 59 -0.71 -2.86 -5.58
N THR A 60 -0.91 -3.72 -4.58
CA THR A 60 -0.32 -3.63 -3.26
C THR A 60 -0.10 -5.02 -2.67
N LEU A 61 0.48 -5.10 -1.48
CA LEU A 61 0.78 -6.35 -0.79
C LEU A 61 0.10 -6.42 0.58
N MET A 62 -0.02 -7.64 1.08
CA MET A 62 -0.47 -7.93 2.44
C MET A 62 0.40 -9.03 3.05
N GLU A 63 0.37 -9.14 4.36
CA GLU A 63 0.98 -10.27 5.07
C GLU A 63 0.09 -10.73 6.23
N PRO A 64 0.27 -11.98 6.71
CA PRO A 64 -0.48 -12.47 7.87
C PRO A 64 -0.29 -11.57 9.08
N LEU A 65 -1.37 -11.30 9.81
CA LEU A 65 -1.39 -10.48 11.01
C LEU A 65 -1.60 -11.36 12.24
N ASP A 66 -0.79 -11.14 13.28
CA ASP A 66 -1.05 -11.74 14.59
C ASP A 66 -2.41 -11.23 15.12
N PRO A 67 -3.33 -12.11 15.52
CA PRO A 67 -4.59 -11.70 16.12
C PRO A 67 -4.46 -10.75 17.31
N ALA A 68 -3.35 -10.78 18.05
CA ALA A 68 -3.06 -9.86 19.15
C ALA A 68 -2.97 -8.40 18.67
N ASP A 69 -2.55 -8.18 17.42
CA ASP A 69 -2.38 -6.84 16.82
C ASP A 69 -3.61 -6.35 16.07
N ALA A 70 -4.67 -7.17 15.99
CA ALA A 70 -5.88 -6.85 15.21
C ALA A 70 -6.54 -5.52 15.59
N ASN A 71 -6.47 -5.15 16.87
CA ASN A 71 -7.07 -3.92 17.40
C ASN A 71 -6.13 -2.70 17.39
N GLN A 72 -4.89 -2.86 16.93
CA GLN A 72 -3.97 -1.72 16.78
C GLN A 72 -4.41 -0.85 15.61
N GLN A 73 -4.71 0.42 15.88
CA GLN A 73 -5.17 1.38 14.85
C GLN A 73 -4.06 1.79 13.86
N SER A 74 -2.80 1.70 14.26
CA SER A 74 -1.63 1.94 13.41
C SER A 74 -1.47 0.84 12.35
N VAL A 75 -1.90 -0.37 12.64
CA VAL A 75 -1.88 -1.50 11.71
C VAL A 75 -3.14 -1.47 10.85
N VAL A 76 -2.99 -1.25 9.56
CA VAL A 76 -4.11 -1.28 8.61
C VAL A 76 -4.42 -2.71 8.23
N LYS A 77 -5.67 -3.14 8.44
CA LYS A 77 -6.15 -4.47 8.02
C LYS A 77 -6.71 -4.39 6.62
N VAL A 78 -6.67 -5.53 5.92
CA VAL A 78 -7.22 -5.65 4.57
C VAL A 78 -7.98 -6.97 4.42
N VAL A 79 -9.07 -6.91 3.67
CA VAL A 79 -9.82 -8.08 3.21
C VAL A 79 -9.70 -8.14 1.69
N ALA A 80 -9.36 -9.31 1.17
CA ALA A 80 -9.25 -9.58 -0.25
C ALA A 80 -10.23 -10.67 -0.69
N SER A 81 -10.61 -10.65 -1.96
CA SER A 81 -11.31 -11.76 -2.61
C SER A 81 -10.35 -12.93 -2.84
N GLU A 82 -10.90 -14.10 -3.15
CA GLU A 82 -10.10 -15.28 -3.52
C GLU A 82 -9.31 -15.08 -4.82
N THR A 83 -9.71 -14.12 -5.65
CA THR A 83 -8.99 -13.74 -6.88
C THR A 83 -7.93 -12.67 -6.67
N GLY A 84 -7.68 -12.27 -5.42
CA GLY A 84 -6.67 -11.25 -5.10
C GLY A 84 -7.11 -9.81 -5.35
N ARG A 85 -8.43 -9.52 -5.43
CA ARG A 85 -8.91 -8.14 -5.45
C ARG A 85 -9.09 -7.64 -4.02
N ALA A 86 -8.51 -6.49 -3.67
CA ALA A 86 -8.78 -5.85 -2.39
C ALA A 86 -10.25 -5.44 -2.31
N LEU A 87 -10.93 -5.82 -1.21
CA LEU A 87 -12.33 -5.52 -0.97
C LEU A 87 -12.50 -4.31 -0.05
N TYR A 88 -11.71 -4.21 1.00
CA TYR A 88 -11.69 -3.07 1.91
C TYR A 88 -10.42 -3.03 2.75
N PHE A 89 -10.05 -1.81 3.15
CA PHE A 89 -8.96 -1.52 4.10
C PHE A 89 -9.55 -0.81 5.31
N SER A 90 -9.09 -1.14 6.52
CA SER A 90 -9.56 -0.46 7.73
C SER A 90 -8.54 -0.47 8.86
N ARG A 91 -8.59 0.56 9.69
CA ARG A 91 -7.91 0.58 10.98
C ARG A 91 -8.62 -0.28 12.02
N SER A 92 -9.91 -0.56 11.83
CA SER A 92 -10.68 -1.50 12.64
C SER A 92 -10.29 -2.95 12.33
N ALA A 93 -10.54 -3.86 13.27
CA ALA A 93 -10.36 -5.29 13.03
C ALA A 93 -11.39 -5.79 12.00
N ILE A 94 -10.93 -6.19 10.82
CA ILE A 94 -11.72 -6.80 9.75
C ILE A 94 -11.03 -8.08 9.23
N PRO A 95 -11.82 -9.14 8.85
CA PRO A 95 -13.26 -9.26 9.03
C PRO A 95 -13.66 -9.39 10.51
N PHE A 96 -14.88 -8.92 10.84
CA PHE A 96 -15.39 -9.08 12.21
C PHE A 96 -15.62 -10.55 12.54
N ARG A 97 -15.04 -11.02 13.62
CA ARG A 97 -15.26 -12.38 14.12
C ARG A 97 -16.48 -12.41 15.03
N ARG A 98 -17.56 -13.00 14.54
CA ARG A 98 -18.74 -13.28 15.38
C ARG A 98 -18.40 -14.38 16.41
N GLU A 99 -18.96 -14.29 17.60
CA GLU A 99 -18.83 -15.33 18.62
C GLU A 99 -19.23 -16.71 18.07
N GLY A 100 -18.42 -17.73 18.32
CA GLY A 100 -18.61 -19.06 17.73
C GLY A 100 -18.26 -19.19 16.23
N GLY A 101 -17.87 -18.10 15.57
CA GLY A 101 -17.44 -18.13 14.16
C GLY A 101 -16.07 -18.79 13.96
N VAL A 102 -15.84 -19.32 12.77
CA VAL A 102 -14.54 -19.86 12.38
C VAL A 102 -13.50 -18.73 12.39
N PRO A 103 -12.31 -18.94 12.98
CA PRO A 103 -11.25 -17.96 12.90
C PRO A 103 -10.87 -17.68 11.44
N ALA A 104 -11.02 -16.43 10.99
CA ALA A 104 -10.49 -16.01 9.71
C ALA A 104 -9.00 -15.67 9.87
N LEU A 105 -8.22 -15.90 8.82
CA LEU A 105 -6.90 -15.31 8.71
C LEU A 105 -7.05 -13.79 8.61
N LEU A 106 -6.31 -13.09 9.45
CA LEU A 106 -6.21 -11.63 9.39
C LEU A 106 -4.97 -11.26 8.59
N PHE A 107 -5.09 -10.19 7.82
CA PHE A 107 -3.97 -9.67 7.05
C PHE A 107 -3.76 -8.19 7.36
N ARG A 108 -2.49 -7.81 7.52
CA ARG A 108 -2.11 -6.39 7.49
C ARG A 108 -1.75 -5.98 6.07
N HIS A 109 -2.14 -4.79 5.72
CA HIS A 109 -1.77 -4.15 4.47
C HIS A 109 -0.33 -3.62 4.56
N ILE A 110 0.42 -3.77 3.46
CA ILE A 110 1.76 -3.23 3.28
C ILE A 110 1.66 -1.97 2.43
N GLY A 111 2.21 -0.84 2.92
CA GLY A 111 2.16 0.47 2.27
C GLY A 111 2.98 0.61 0.97
N LEU A 112 3.31 -0.50 0.33
CA LEU A 112 4.00 -0.55 -0.96
C LEU A 112 2.99 -0.65 -2.09
N TYR A 113 3.09 0.25 -3.07
CA TYR A 113 2.15 0.29 -4.19
C TYR A 113 2.84 0.33 -5.55
N ALA A 114 2.21 -0.31 -6.53
CA ALA A 114 2.46 -0.04 -7.94
C ALA A 114 1.19 0.53 -8.58
N TYR A 115 1.38 1.43 -9.54
CA TYR A 115 0.31 2.11 -10.28
C TYR A 115 0.59 2.06 -11.78
N ARG A 116 -0.48 2.02 -12.59
CA ARG A 116 -0.34 2.47 -13.97
C ARG A 116 -0.24 3.99 -14.00
N ALA A 117 0.68 4.53 -14.79
CA ALA A 117 0.91 5.98 -14.84
C ALA A 117 -0.36 6.76 -15.23
N GLY A 118 -1.16 6.25 -16.17
CA GLY A 118 -2.44 6.85 -16.54
C GLY A 118 -3.46 6.86 -15.39
N PHE A 119 -3.45 5.82 -14.55
CA PHE A 119 -4.31 5.79 -13.37
C PHE A 119 -3.96 6.86 -12.34
N LEU A 120 -2.67 7.16 -12.13
CA LEU A 120 -2.24 8.24 -11.22
C LEU A 120 -2.85 9.59 -11.61
N SER A 121 -2.87 9.92 -12.90
CA SER A 121 -3.49 11.16 -13.39
C SER A 121 -5.00 11.20 -13.13
N THR A 122 -5.67 10.07 -13.27
CA THR A 122 -7.10 9.93 -12.96
C THR A 122 -7.36 10.06 -11.46
N PHE A 123 -6.58 9.34 -10.66
CA PHE A 123 -6.74 9.28 -9.20
C PHE A 123 -6.62 10.66 -8.53
N VAL A 124 -5.62 11.45 -8.90
CA VAL A 124 -5.43 12.80 -8.32
C VAL A 124 -6.51 13.80 -8.75
N GLY A 125 -7.25 13.50 -9.81
CA GLY A 125 -8.42 14.27 -10.22
C GLY A 125 -9.67 14.02 -9.36
N TRP A 126 -9.71 12.95 -8.59
CA TRP A 126 -10.86 12.64 -7.74
C TRP A 126 -10.83 13.39 -6.41
N PRO A 127 -11.98 13.88 -5.92
CA PRO A 127 -12.06 14.44 -4.59
C PRO A 127 -11.86 13.33 -3.54
N PRO A 128 -11.34 13.68 -2.34
CA PRO A 128 -11.23 12.74 -1.24
C PRO A 128 -12.56 12.06 -0.89
N ALA A 129 -12.57 10.74 -0.78
CA ALA A 129 -13.77 9.96 -0.46
C ALA A 129 -14.09 10.04 1.05
N ALA A 130 -15.37 9.90 1.43
CA ALA A 130 -15.78 9.93 2.83
C ALA A 130 -15.09 8.86 3.69
N ALA A 131 -14.94 7.64 3.16
CA ALA A 131 -14.24 6.56 3.83
C ALA A 131 -12.74 6.85 4.00
N GLU A 132 -12.09 7.44 2.97
CA GLU A 132 -10.70 7.89 3.03
C GLU A 132 -10.49 8.91 4.16
N GLN A 133 -11.37 9.90 4.26
CA GLN A 133 -11.27 10.93 5.29
C GLN A 133 -11.52 10.37 6.69
N SER A 134 -12.45 9.44 6.84
CA SER A 134 -12.78 8.81 8.10
C SER A 134 -11.65 7.93 8.64
N GLU A 135 -11.06 7.11 7.78
CA GLU A 135 -10.01 6.15 8.14
C GLU A 135 -8.59 6.74 7.98
N SER A 136 -8.45 7.90 7.33
CA SER A 136 -7.16 8.47 6.90
C SER A 136 -6.36 7.45 6.09
N LEU A 137 -7.01 6.85 5.08
CA LEU A 137 -6.47 5.82 4.20
C LEU A 137 -6.74 6.20 2.74
N GLU A 138 -5.73 6.69 2.04
CA GLU A 138 -5.86 7.24 0.67
C GLU A 138 -6.36 6.21 -0.35
N GLN A 139 -5.99 4.94 -0.20
CA GLN A 139 -6.42 3.86 -1.09
C GLN A 139 -7.93 3.60 -1.07
N LEU A 140 -8.65 4.07 -0.05
CA LEU A 140 -10.11 4.01 0.00
C LEU A 140 -10.77 4.92 -1.04
N ARG A 141 -10.07 5.99 -1.52
CA ARG A 141 -10.51 6.79 -2.65
C ARG A 141 -10.59 5.94 -3.93
N ALA A 142 -9.57 5.11 -4.17
CA ALA A 142 -9.57 4.21 -5.31
C ALA A 142 -10.77 3.24 -5.26
N LEU A 143 -11.02 2.61 -4.11
CA LEU A 143 -12.17 1.72 -3.94
C LEU A 143 -13.52 2.45 -4.10
N ALA A 144 -13.63 3.69 -3.62
CA ALA A 144 -14.85 4.50 -3.76
C ALA A 144 -15.18 4.86 -5.22
N HIS A 145 -14.20 4.78 -6.11
CA HIS A 145 -14.36 4.98 -7.55
C HIS A 145 -14.24 3.68 -8.36
N ASP A 146 -14.48 2.52 -7.71
CA ASP A 146 -14.48 1.19 -8.33
C ASP A 146 -13.16 0.77 -8.97
N ALA A 147 -12.04 1.45 -8.66
CA ALA A 147 -10.75 1.07 -9.16
C ALA A 147 -10.38 -0.37 -8.75
N TYR A 148 -9.68 -1.06 -9.63
CA TYR A 148 -9.25 -2.43 -9.36
C TYR A 148 -7.88 -2.42 -8.67
N ILE A 149 -7.87 -2.75 -7.39
CA ILE A 149 -6.66 -2.92 -6.59
C ILE A 149 -6.35 -4.42 -6.52
N GLN A 150 -5.29 -4.86 -7.20
CA GLN A 150 -4.76 -6.21 -7.04
C GLN A 150 -3.95 -6.28 -5.76
N ILE A 151 -4.13 -7.35 -4.96
CA ILE A 151 -3.39 -7.57 -3.72
C ILE A 151 -2.97 -9.02 -3.58
N GLU A 152 -1.74 -9.24 -3.11
CA GLU A 152 -1.19 -10.57 -2.87
C GLU A 152 -0.39 -10.61 -1.58
N LEU A 153 -0.03 -11.83 -1.14
CA LEU A 153 0.90 -12.00 -0.03
C LEU A 153 2.30 -11.48 -0.44
N ALA A 154 2.92 -10.75 0.47
CA ALA A 154 4.30 -10.32 0.31
C ALA A 154 5.22 -11.55 0.19
N PRO A 155 6.10 -11.61 -0.82
CA PRO A 155 7.11 -12.67 -0.94
C PRO A 155 8.04 -12.78 0.26
N GLU A 156 8.37 -11.64 0.87
CA GLU A 156 9.23 -11.56 2.05
C GLU A 156 8.57 -10.68 3.11
N ALA A 157 8.79 -11.02 4.38
CA ALA A 157 8.28 -10.23 5.51
C ALA A 157 8.86 -8.81 5.47
N VAL A 158 7.99 -7.82 5.73
CA VAL A 158 8.38 -6.41 5.71
C VAL A 158 8.82 -6.00 7.12
N PRO A 159 10.08 -5.55 7.31
CA PRO A 159 10.52 -4.98 8.57
C PRO A 159 9.70 -3.75 8.96
N ALA A 160 9.72 -3.39 10.23
CA ALA A 160 9.08 -2.15 10.68
C ALA A 160 9.74 -0.93 10.01
N GLY A 161 8.92 0.04 9.63
CA GLY A 161 9.37 1.32 9.12
C GLY A 161 10.04 2.18 10.20
N ILE A 162 10.52 3.37 9.81
CA ILE A 162 11.16 4.33 10.71
C ILE A 162 10.14 5.39 11.12
N ASP A 163 9.49 5.20 12.26
CA ASP A 163 8.53 6.15 12.84
C ASP A 163 9.15 6.97 13.99
N THR A 164 10.19 6.45 14.63
CA THR A 164 10.82 7.06 15.80
C THR A 164 12.34 7.15 15.66
N GLU A 165 12.98 7.98 16.49
CA GLU A 165 14.44 8.06 16.57
C GLU A 165 15.10 6.72 16.98
N SER A 166 14.40 5.88 17.76
CA SER A 166 14.86 4.54 18.09
C SER A 166 14.89 3.61 16.88
N ASP A 167 13.87 3.69 16.00
CA ASP A 167 13.81 2.91 14.78
C ASP A 167 14.96 3.32 13.83
N LEU A 168 15.18 4.64 13.72
CA LEU A 168 16.28 5.17 12.92
C LEU A 168 17.64 4.66 13.44
N ALA A 169 17.83 4.62 14.76
CA ALA A 169 19.07 4.11 15.35
C ALA A 169 19.26 2.61 15.07
N ALA A 170 18.17 1.82 15.16
CA ALA A 170 18.19 0.40 14.86
C ALA A 170 18.55 0.13 13.38
N VAL A 171 17.92 0.85 12.45
CA VAL A 171 18.20 0.71 11.01
C VAL A 171 19.64 1.12 10.69
N ARG A 172 20.13 2.21 11.27
CA ARG A 172 21.55 2.61 11.10
C ARG A 172 22.53 1.55 11.60
N ALA A 173 22.21 0.89 12.72
CA ALA A 173 23.05 -0.18 13.26
C ALA A 173 23.07 -1.39 12.31
N LEU A 174 21.94 -1.76 11.72
CA LEU A 174 21.84 -2.84 10.72
C LEU A 174 22.66 -2.52 9.49
N LEU A 175 22.49 -1.36 8.88
CA LEU A 175 23.19 -0.95 7.66
C LEU A 175 24.68 -0.68 7.91
N GLY A 176 25.08 -0.28 9.11
CA GLY A 176 26.48 -0.10 9.49
C GLY A 176 27.22 -1.40 9.82
N ALA A 177 26.49 -2.47 10.14
CA ALA A 177 27.07 -3.79 10.40
C ALA A 177 27.37 -4.58 9.12
N GLU A 178 26.86 -4.14 7.96
CA GLU A 178 27.08 -4.76 6.65
C GLU A 178 28.28 -4.17 5.88
N GLN A 179 29.00 -3.21 6.45
CA GLN A 179 30.25 -2.63 5.90
C GLN A 179 31.50 -3.22 6.60
#